data_e76c0588614f95b321bac91749be73d1
#
_entry.id   e76c0588614f95b321bac91749be73d1
#
_cell.length_a   1.000
_cell.length_b   1.000
_cell.length_c   1.000
_cell.angle_alpha   90.00
_cell.angle_beta   90.00
_cell.angle_gamma   90.00
#
_symmetry.space_group_name_H-M   'P 1'
#
loop_
_entity.id
_entity.type
_entity.pdbx_description
1 polymer ?
#
loop_
_entity_poly.entity_id
_entity_poly.type
_entity_poly.pdbx_seq_one_letter_code
_entity_poly.pdbx_strand_id
1 'polypeptide(L)'
;MAAARALWKANQTLLDPARLVFIDETGTSTNMARLRGRSKRGQPLISKVPHGHWKITTFVAGLRCDAITAPFVIDKPMNGQIFRTYLEQCLVPTLQPGDIVVMDNLSSHKSEQVRQIIETAGAQLLYLPPYSPDFNPIEQAFAKLKAHLRAAAERSIPALWDRIGAILEAFPADQCRNFFKHAGYA
;
A
#
# COMPACT_ATOMS: atom_id res chain seq x y z
N MET A 1 6.76 -22.75 3.53
CA MET A 1 6.87 -21.48 2.78
C MET A 1 7.02 -21.68 1.28
N ALA A 2 8.04 -22.38 0.77
CA ALA A 2 8.23 -22.58 -0.66
C ALA A 2 7.01 -23.18 -1.38
N ALA A 3 6.36 -24.22 -0.83
CA ALA A 3 5.18 -24.84 -1.41
C ALA A 3 3.99 -23.87 -1.54
N ALA A 4 3.72 -23.02 -0.52
CA ALA A 4 2.64 -22.04 -0.59
C ALA A 4 2.91 -20.98 -1.66
N ARG A 5 4.15 -20.53 -1.83
CA ARG A 5 4.54 -19.59 -2.90
C ARG A 5 4.42 -20.23 -4.29
N ALA A 6 4.82 -21.51 -4.43
CA ALA A 6 4.68 -22.24 -5.69
C ALA A 6 3.20 -22.42 -6.08
N LEU A 7 2.35 -22.78 -5.11
CA LEU A 7 0.90 -22.88 -5.31
C LEU A 7 0.28 -21.53 -5.70
N TRP A 8 0.66 -20.43 -5.02
CA TRP A 8 0.18 -19.09 -5.38
C TRP A 8 0.55 -18.75 -6.81
N LYS A 9 1.83 -18.92 -7.18
CA LYS A 9 2.32 -18.63 -8.51
C LYS A 9 1.62 -19.45 -9.60
N ALA A 10 1.30 -20.71 -9.32
CA ALA A 10 0.58 -21.57 -10.26
C ALA A 10 -0.88 -21.12 -10.48
N ASN A 11 -1.52 -20.56 -9.47
CA ASN A 11 -2.92 -20.12 -9.54
C ASN A 11 -3.07 -18.62 -9.86
N GLN A 12 -2.01 -17.85 -9.77
CA GLN A 12 -2.02 -16.40 -9.93
C GLN A 12 -2.58 -15.95 -11.28
N THR A 13 -2.29 -16.70 -12.35
CA THR A 13 -2.77 -16.43 -13.71
C THR A 13 -4.27 -16.72 -13.91
N LEU A 14 -4.91 -17.39 -12.95
CA LEU A 14 -6.36 -17.65 -12.96
C LEU A 14 -7.16 -16.50 -12.33
N LEU A 15 -6.50 -15.59 -11.66
CA LEU A 15 -7.12 -14.43 -11.01
C LEU A 15 -7.32 -13.33 -12.04
N ASP A 16 -8.56 -12.84 -12.17
CA ASP A 16 -8.87 -11.67 -13.01
C ASP A 16 -8.34 -10.39 -12.38
N PRO A 17 -7.34 -9.72 -12.97
CA PRO A 17 -6.76 -8.49 -12.42
C PRO A 17 -7.79 -7.37 -12.19
N ALA A 18 -8.88 -7.32 -12.97
CA ALA A 18 -9.91 -6.31 -12.85
C ALA A 18 -10.72 -6.45 -11.56
N ARG A 19 -10.73 -7.64 -10.95
CA ARG A 19 -11.42 -7.92 -9.69
C ARG A 19 -10.52 -7.89 -8.46
N LEU A 20 -9.20 -7.77 -8.63
CA LEU A 20 -8.26 -7.78 -7.52
C LEU A 20 -8.16 -6.41 -6.86
N VAL A 21 -8.21 -6.41 -5.54
CA VAL A 21 -7.99 -5.24 -4.68
C VAL A 21 -6.93 -5.58 -3.64
N PHE A 22 -5.71 -5.11 -3.83
CA PHE A 22 -4.61 -5.32 -2.88
C PHE A 22 -4.64 -4.27 -1.79
N ILE A 23 -4.76 -4.68 -0.53
CA ILE A 23 -4.78 -3.79 0.63
C ILE A 23 -3.50 -3.97 1.42
N ASP A 24 -2.89 -2.85 1.80
CA ASP A 24 -1.71 -2.86 2.65
C ASP A 24 -1.55 -1.52 3.39
N GLU A 25 -0.67 -1.49 4.38
CA GLU A 25 -0.33 -0.30 5.14
C GLU A 25 1.15 0.05 5.05
N THR A 26 1.44 1.33 5.12
CA THR A 26 2.83 1.79 5.12
C THR A 26 3.04 2.97 6.05
N GLY A 27 4.15 2.94 6.81
CA GLY A 27 4.57 4.06 7.64
C GLY A 27 5.14 5.21 6.78
N THR A 28 4.70 6.43 7.09
CA THR A 28 5.27 7.68 6.57
C THR A 28 5.67 8.57 7.74
N SER A 29 6.60 9.50 7.54
CA SER A 29 7.08 10.31 8.66
C SER A 29 7.57 11.69 8.24
N THR A 30 7.55 12.63 9.19
CA THR A 30 7.99 14.02 8.97
C THR A 30 9.50 14.20 8.85
N ASN A 31 10.30 13.15 9.06
CA ASN A 31 11.74 13.17 8.83
C ASN A 31 12.17 12.59 7.47
N MET A 32 11.21 12.23 6.61
CA MET A 32 11.55 11.72 5.28
C MET A 32 12.41 12.71 4.51
N ALA A 33 13.52 12.22 3.95
CA ALA A 33 14.45 12.96 3.14
C ALA A 33 14.98 12.09 2.01
N ARG A 34 15.51 12.70 0.95
CA ARG A 34 16.14 11.96 -0.13
C ARG A 34 17.32 11.15 0.39
N LEU A 35 17.32 9.84 0.08
CA LEU A 35 18.37 8.92 0.52
C LEU A 35 19.61 8.96 -0.37
N ARG A 36 19.49 9.51 -1.58
CA ARG A 36 20.56 9.56 -2.59
C ARG A 36 20.47 10.88 -3.35
N GLY A 37 21.62 11.33 -3.84
CA GLY A 37 21.75 12.48 -4.73
C GLY A 37 22.90 12.28 -5.70
N ARG A 38 23.19 13.29 -6.51
CA ARG A 38 24.28 13.29 -7.48
C ARG A 38 25.15 14.51 -7.22
N SER A 39 26.47 14.32 -7.26
CA SER A 39 27.48 15.37 -7.26
C SER A 39 28.45 15.16 -8.42
N LYS A 40 29.27 16.17 -8.74
CA LYS A 40 30.35 16.01 -9.70
C LYS A 40 31.35 14.98 -9.17
N ARG A 41 31.98 14.24 -10.09
CA ARG A 41 33.01 13.25 -9.72
C ARG A 41 34.10 13.93 -8.88
N GLY A 42 34.46 13.29 -7.77
CA GLY A 42 35.48 13.80 -6.83
C GLY A 42 34.96 14.85 -5.84
N GLN A 43 33.67 15.20 -5.86
CA GLN A 43 33.07 16.13 -4.89
C GLN A 43 32.11 15.38 -3.95
N PRO A 44 32.18 15.64 -2.63
CA PRO A 44 31.25 15.06 -1.68
C PRO A 44 29.84 15.60 -1.91
N LEU A 45 28.82 14.75 -1.75
CA LEU A 45 27.43 15.17 -1.71
C LEU A 45 27.06 15.53 -0.26
N ILE A 46 26.85 16.81 -0.02
CA ILE A 46 26.42 17.33 1.29
C ILE A 46 24.94 17.63 1.22
N SER A 47 24.16 17.05 2.16
CA SER A 47 22.72 17.34 2.30
C SER A 47 22.36 17.45 3.77
N LYS A 48 21.45 18.40 4.08
CA LYS A 48 20.88 18.52 5.42
C LYS A 48 19.76 17.50 5.56
N VAL A 49 19.79 16.73 6.65
CA VAL A 49 18.70 15.82 7.03
C VAL A 49 18.04 16.31 8.31
N PRO A 50 16.73 16.08 8.51
CA PRO A 50 16.06 16.42 9.74
C PRO A 50 16.70 15.67 10.91
N HIS A 51 16.95 16.38 12.00
CA HIS A 51 17.43 15.82 13.25
C HIS A 51 16.44 16.16 14.37
N GLY A 52 16.32 15.31 15.39
CA GLY A 52 15.43 15.49 16.51
C GLY A 52 14.20 14.57 16.46
N HIS A 53 13.14 14.95 17.16
CA HIS A 53 11.90 14.14 17.20
C HIS A 53 11.10 14.29 15.92
N TRP A 54 10.67 13.17 15.36
CA TRP A 54 9.77 13.12 14.20
C TRP A 54 8.48 12.40 14.56
N LYS A 55 7.44 12.68 13.80
CA LYS A 55 6.15 12.02 13.93
C LYS A 55 6.01 10.98 12.82
N ILE A 56 5.40 9.85 13.16
CA ILE A 56 5.10 8.76 12.23
C ILE A 56 3.58 8.71 12.07
N THR A 57 3.12 8.56 10.86
CA THR A 57 1.73 8.34 10.52
C THR A 57 1.60 7.09 9.65
N THR A 58 0.50 6.39 9.76
CA THR A 58 0.20 5.21 8.95
C THR A 58 -0.67 5.63 7.77
N PHE A 59 -0.29 5.25 6.57
CA PHE A 59 -1.08 5.35 5.36
C PHE A 59 -1.55 3.95 4.96
N VAL A 60 -2.85 3.80 4.72
CA VAL A 60 -3.48 2.57 4.23
C VAL A 60 -4.18 2.88 2.93
N ALA A 61 -4.14 1.97 1.99
CA ALA A 61 -4.88 2.10 0.73
C ALA A 61 -5.14 0.73 0.09
N GLY A 62 -6.06 0.72 -0.86
CA GLY A 62 -6.23 -0.34 -1.82
C GLY A 62 -5.59 0.00 -3.16
N LEU A 63 -5.04 -0.99 -3.85
CA LEU A 63 -4.61 -0.88 -5.24
C LEU A 63 -5.48 -1.79 -6.10
N ARG A 64 -6.16 -1.18 -7.08
CA ARG A 64 -6.81 -1.84 -8.21
C ARG A 64 -5.91 -1.76 -9.44
N CYS A 65 -6.23 -2.52 -10.48
CA CYS A 65 -5.46 -2.47 -11.73
C CYS A 65 -5.53 -1.12 -12.46
N ASP A 66 -6.44 -0.25 -12.08
CA ASP A 66 -6.68 1.06 -12.70
C ASP A 66 -6.55 2.27 -11.76
N ALA A 67 -6.56 2.06 -10.46
CA ALA A 67 -6.52 3.17 -9.49
C ALA A 67 -6.03 2.75 -8.09
N ILE A 68 -5.60 3.74 -7.32
CA ILE A 68 -5.54 3.66 -5.86
C ILE A 68 -6.96 3.90 -5.32
N THR A 69 -7.43 3.07 -4.41
CA THR A 69 -8.77 3.15 -3.81
C THR A 69 -8.70 3.17 -2.28
N ALA A 70 -9.77 3.65 -1.64
CA ALA A 70 -9.90 3.67 -0.18
C ALA A 70 -8.67 4.23 0.57
N PRO A 71 -8.08 5.37 0.18
CA PRO A 71 -6.93 5.92 0.87
C PRO A 71 -7.32 6.45 2.25
N PHE A 72 -6.51 6.14 3.25
CA PHE A 72 -6.72 6.59 4.62
C PHE A 72 -5.40 6.88 5.31
N VAL A 73 -5.32 7.97 6.08
CA VAL A 73 -4.17 8.33 6.91
C VAL A 73 -4.57 8.43 8.37
N ILE A 74 -3.70 7.97 9.27
CA ILE A 74 -3.93 8.04 10.71
C ILE A 74 -2.62 8.31 11.46
N ASP A 75 -2.67 9.22 12.44
CA ASP A 75 -1.53 9.58 13.31
C ASP A 75 -1.39 8.59 14.47
N LYS A 76 -1.43 7.28 14.15
CA LYS A 76 -1.28 6.16 15.11
C LYS A 76 -0.80 4.91 14.38
N PRO A 77 -0.18 3.97 15.09
CA PRO A 77 0.02 2.62 14.56
C PRO A 77 -1.31 1.92 14.26
N MET A 78 -1.34 1.13 13.19
CA MET A 78 -2.49 0.28 12.88
C MET A 78 -2.69 -0.78 13.98
N ASN A 79 -3.94 -0.99 14.35
CA ASN A 79 -4.37 -2.11 15.21
C ASN A 79 -5.66 -2.72 14.65
N GLY A 80 -6.05 -3.88 15.18
CA GLY A 80 -7.20 -4.62 14.66
C GLY A 80 -8.53 -3.85 14.70
N GLN A 81 -8.75 -2.97 15.68
CA GLN A 81 -9.97 -2.15 15.75
C GLN A 81 -9.96 -1.06 14.67
N ILE A 82 -8.86 -0.32 14.55
CA ILE A 82 -8.70 0.72 13.51
C ILE A 82 -8.82 0.09 12.13
N PHE A 83 -8.20 -1.09 11.93
CA PHE A 83 -8.26 -1.79 10.65
C PHE A 83 -9.70 -2.18 10.28
N ARG A 84 -10.49 -2.71 11.23
CA ARG A 84 -11.91 -3.01 10.97
C ARG A 84 -12.71 -1.75 10.62
N THR A 85 -12.53 -0.66 11.37
CA THR A 85 -13.17 0.63 11.05
C THR A 85 -12.80 1.13 9.65
N TYR A 86 -11.51 0.99 9.26
CA TYR A 86 -11.06 1.30 7.92
C TYR A 86 -11.77 0.44 6.86
N LEU A 87 -11.89 -0.86 7.09
CA LEU A 87 -12.58 -1.76 6.16
C LEU A 87 -14.04 -1.33 5.98
N GLU A 88 -14.76 -1.10 7.07
CA GLU A 88 -16.20 -0.74 7.04
C GLU A 88 -16.44 0.63 6.41
N GLN A 89 -15.65 1.63 6.76
CA GLN A 89 -15.91 3.02 6.38
C GLN A 89 -15.22 3.47 5.09
N CYS A 90 -14.08 2.87 4.76
CA CYS A 90 -13.28 3.29 3.61
C CYS A 90 -13.26 2.24 2.50
N LEU A 91 -13.00 0.97 2.82
CA LEU A 91 -12.84 -0.05 1.80
C LEU A 91 -14.18 -0.54 1.24
N VAL A 92 -15.10 -1.00 2.12
CA VAL A 92 -16.39 -1.61 1.73
C VAL A 92 -17.17 -0.73 0.75
N PRO A 93 -17.27 0.61 0.92
CA PRO A 93 -17.95 1.46 -0.03
C PRO A 93 -17.35 1.47 -1.45
N THR A 94 -16.11 0.99 -1.61
CA THR A 94 -15.43 0.92 -2.91
C THR A 94 -15.45 -0.47 -3.54
N LEU A 95 -15.92 -1.49 -2.80
CA LEU A 95 -16.00 -2.86 -3.29
C LEU A 95 -17.22 -3.08 -4.18
N GLN A 96 -17.04 -3.98 -5.15
CA GLN A 96 -18.09 -4.48 -6.00
C GLN A 96 -18.30 -5.97 -5.76
N PRO A 97 -19.55 -6.49 -5.94
CA PRO A 97 -19.78 -7.92 -5.85
C PRO A 97 -18.87 -8.72 -6.79
N GLY A 98 -18.19 -9.73 -6.22
CA GLY A 98 -17.22 -10.55 -6.92
C GLY A 98 -15.78 -9.99 -6.94
N ASP A 99 -15.50 -8.87 -6.26
CA ASP A 99 -14.13 -8.44 -6.02
C ASP A 99 -13.38 -9.45 -5.14
N ILE A 100 -12.06 -9.49 -5.29
CA ILE A 100 -11.16 -10.34 -4.52
C ILE A 100 -10.19 -9.41 -3.78
N VAL A 101 -10.42 -9.25 -2.49
CA VAL A 101 -9.53 -8.48 -1.60
C VAL A 101 -8.34 -9.35 -1.23
N VAL A 102 -7.14 -8.87 -1.53
CA VAL A 102 -5.89 -9.57 -1.24
C VAL A 102 -5.11 -8.79 -0.18
N MET A 103 -4.76 -9.46 0.89
CA MET A 103 -3.99 -8.89 2.00
C MET A 103 -2.73 -9.71 2.27
N ASP A 104 -1.79 -9.11 2.96
CA ASP A 104 -0.68 -9.83 3.52
C ASP A 104 -1.12 -10.80 4.65
N ASN A 105 -0.19 -11.59 5.12
CA ASN A 105 -0.47 -12.64 6.10
C ASN A 105 -0.21 -12.18 7.55
N LEU A 106 -0.40 -10.89 7.88
CA LEU A 106 -0.26 -10.38 9.24
C LEU A 106 -1.41 -10.87 10.14
N SER A 107 -1.09 -11.09 11.42
CA SER A 107 -2.07 -11.56 12.41
C SER A 107 -3.21 -10.57 12.63
N SER A 108 -2.95 -9.26 12.52
CA SER A 108 -3.94 -8.19 12.63
C SER A 108 -5.04 -8.25 11.57
N HIS A 109 -4.74 -8.84 10.39
CA HIS A 109 -5.65 -8.96 9.26
C HIS A 109 -6.48 -10.26 9.27
N LYS A 110 -6.15 -11.22 10.14
CA LYS A 110 -6.72 -12.57 10.12
C LYS A 110 -7.90 -12.79 11.07
N SER A 111 -8.55 -11.75 11.54
CA SER A 111 -9.71 -11.96 12.39
C SER A 111 -10.91 -12.44 11.55
N GLU A 112 -11.75 -13.28 12.15
CA GLU A 112 -13.02 -13.71 11.54
C GLU A 112 -13.91 -12.51 11.18
N GLN A 113 -13.86 -11.45 11.99
CA GLN A 113 -14.59 -10.21 11.72
C GLN A 113 -14.15 -9.52 10.42
N VAL A 114 -12.84 -9.51 10.12
CA VAL A 114 -12.32 -8.97 8.85
C VAL A 114 -12.89 -9.75 7.66
N ARG A 115 -12.92 -11.08 7.76
CA ARG A 115 -13.52 -11.94 6.74
C ARG A 115 -14.99 -11.64 6.53
N GLN A 116 -15.75 -11.60 7.62
CA GLN A 116 -17.20 -11.33 7.58
C GLN A 116 -17.52 -9.97 6.96
N ILE A 117 -16.78 -8.92 7.29
CA ILE A 117 -16.96 -7.57 6.70
C ILE A 117 -16.84 -7.64 5.17
N ILE A 118 -15.79 -8.29 4.66
CA ILE A 118 -15.50 -8.37 3.23
C ILE A 118 -16.52 -9.26 2.52
N GLU A 119 -16.84 -10.43 3.08
CA GLU A 119 -17.80 -11.37 2.49
C GLU A 119 -19.22 -10.81 2.49
N THR A 120 -19.61 -10.06 3.52
CA THR A 120 -20.91 -9.36 3.57
C THR A 120 -21.03 -8.30 2.48
N ALA A 121 -19.93 -7.69 2.07
CA ALA A 121 -19.88 -6.77 0.93
C ALA A 121 -19.94 -7.48 -0.44
N GLY A 122 -20.06 -8.81 -0.48
CA GLY A 122 -20.10 -9.61 -1.71
C GLY A 122 -18.72 -9.86 -2.34
N ALA A 123 -17.63 -9.58 -1.61
CA ALA A 123 -16.26 -9.80 -2.06
C ALA A 123 -15.65 -11.07 -1.41
N GLN A 124 -14.57 -11.56 -1.99
CA GLN A 124 -13.79 -12.68 -1.44
C GLN A 124 -12.53 -12.16 -0.77
N LEU A 125 -12.04 -12.87 0.26
CA LEU A 125 -10.79 -12.55 0.93
C LEU A 125 -9.74 -13.62 0.66
N LEU A 126 -8.58 -13.21 0.13
CA LEU A 126 -7.40 -14.04 -0.04
C LEU A 126 -6.22 -13.46 0.75
N TYR A 127 -5.36 -14.34 1.24
CA TYR A 127 -4.10 -13.97 1.88
C TYR A 127 -2.91 -14.38 1.04
N LEU A 128 -1.98 -13.45 0.86
CA LEU A 128 -0.68 -13.74 0.25
C LEU A 128 0.09 -14.80 1.05
N PRO A 129 0.93 -15.60 0.41
CA PRO A 129 1.85 -16.46 1.13
C PRO A 129 2.76 -15.64 2.07
N PRO A 130 3.16 -16.18 3.21
CA PRO A 130 4.08 -15.48 4.11
C PRO A 130 5.36 -15.04 3.39
N TYR A 131 5.84 -13.83 3.72
CA TYR A 131 7.07 -13.25 3.16
C TYR A 131 7.08 -13.18 1.62
N SER A 132 5.99 -12.70 1.02
CA SER A 132 5.83 -12.62 -0.43
C SER A 132 5.49 -11.22 -0.93
N PRO A 133 6.28 -10.19 -0.63
CA PRO A 133 6.03 -8.82 -1.09
C PRO A 133 6.15 -8.68 -2.62
N ASP A 134 6.85 -9.61 -3.27
CA ASP A 134 6.96 -9.68 -4.73
C ASP A 134 5.63 -10.03 -5.43
N PHE A 135 4.70 -10.68 -4.73
CA PHE A 135 3.33 -10.92 -5.19
C PHE A 135 2.37 -9.78 -4.81
N ASN A 136 2.83 -8.75 -4.13
CA ASN A 136 2.01 -7.63 -3.69
C ASN A 136 2.29 -6.37 -4.54
N PRO A 137 1.47 -6.05 -5.56
CA PRO A 137 1.73 -4.90 -6.44
C PRO A 137 1.66 -3.56 -5.72
N ILE A 138 0.93 -3.45 -4.59
CA ILE A 138 0.80 -2.20 -3.83
C ILE A 138 2.12 -1.76 -3.19
N GLU A 139 3.05 -2.68 -2.95
CA GLU A 139 4.38 -2.36 -2.43
C GLU A 139 5.17 -1.44 -3.40
N GLN A 140 4.98 -1.62 -4.70
CA GLN A 140 5.59 -0.75 -5.71
C GLN A 140 4.93 0.63 -5.72
N ALA A 141 3.62 0.68 -5.54
CA ALA A 141 2.89 1.93 -5.38
C ALA A 141 3.37 2.69 -4.13
N PHE A 142 3.54 1.99 -3.01
CA PHE A 142 4.09 2.58 -1.78
C PHE A 142 5.55 3.00 -1.92
N ALA A 143 6.36 2.27 -2.66
CA ALA A 143 7.73 2.68 -2.97
C ALA A 143 7.77 4.01 -3.75
N LYS A 144 6.89 4.17 -4.75
CA LYS A 144 6.71 5.43 -5.49
C LYS A 144 6.21 6.55 -4.58
N LEU A 145 5.16 6.31 -3.80
CA LEU A 145 4.64 7.27 -2.82
C LEU A 145 5.76 7.78 -1.90
N LYS A 146 6.51 6.87 -1.29
CA LYS A 146 7.63 7.22 -0.41
C LYS A 146 8.74 8.00 -1.12
N ALA A 147 8.99 7.73 -2.41
CA ALA A 147 9.97 8.50 -3.20
C ALA A 147 9.51 9.95 -3.37
N HIS A 148 8.23 10.19 -3.67
CA HIS A 148 7.65 11.52 -3.75
C HIS A 148 7.67 12.24 -2.40
N LEU A 149 7.28 11.57 -1.31
CA LEU A 149 7.31 12.14 0.05
C LEU A 149 8.73 12.54 0.48
N ARG A 150 9.75 11.71 0.18
CA ARG A 150 11.15 12.05 0.43
C ARG A 150 11.61 13.25 -0.40
N ALA A 151 11.10 13.42 -1.61
CA ALA A 151 11.40 14.56 -2.46
C ALA A 151 10.74 15.84 -1.95
N ALA A 152 9.49 15.74 -1.48
CA ALA A 152 8.73 16.87 -0.93
C ALA A 152 9.29 17.33 0.43
N ALA A 153 9.78 16.39 1.24
CA ALA A 153 10.41 16.65 2.53
C ALA A 153 9.51 17.45 3.50
N GLU A 154 8.23 17.09 3.60
CA GLU A 154 7.27 17.74 4.51
C GLU A 154 7.66 17.52 5.97
N ARG A 155 7.47 18.55 6.80
CA ARG A 155 7.95 18.58 8.19
C ARG A 155 6.83 18.65 9.24
N SER A 156 5.57 18.72 8.82
CA SER A 156 4.40 18.68 9.70
C SER A 156 3.42 17.60 9.26
N ILE A 157 2.62 17.09 10.20
CA ILE A 157 1.59 16.08 9.90
C ILE A 157 0.57 16.60 8.89
N PRO A 158 -0.02 17.81 9.03
CA PRO A 158 -0.97 18.31 8.04
C PRO A 158 -0.36 18.38 6.64
N ALA A 159 0.83 18.98 6.48
CA ALA A 159 1.50 19.06 5.18
C ALA A 159 1.83 17.68 4.60
N LEU A 160 2.20 16.70 5.43
CA LEU A 160 2.45 15.32 5.01
C LEU A 160 1.16 14.67 4.47
N TRP A 161 0.02 14.86 5.14
CA TRP A 161 -1.27 14.31 4.72
C TRP A 161 -1.76 14.97 3.42
N ASP A 162 -1.69 16.29 3.32
CA ASP A 162 -2.02 17.03 2.09
C ASP A 162 -1.14 16.56 0.92
N ARG A 163 0.16 16.35 1.19
CA ARG A 163 1.09 15.83 0.19
C ARG A 163 0.76 14.40 -0.24
N ILE A 164 0.36 13.52 0.70
CA ILE A 164 -0.12 12.17 0.35
C ILE A 164 -1.30 12.28 -0.60
N GLY A 165 -2.33 13.08 -0.26
CA GLY A 165 -3.49 13.30 -1.11
C GLY A 165 -3.12 13.75 -2.52
N ALA A 166 -2.27 14.76 -2.65
CA ALA A 166 -1.82 15.27 -3.95
C ALA A 166 -1.01 14.24 -4.76
N ILE A 167 -0.25 13.36 -4.11
CA ILE A 167 0.52 12.31 -4.80
C ILE A 167 -0.40 11.23 -5.37
N LEU A 168 -1.58 10.97 -4.78
CA LEU A 168 -2.49 9.94 -5.29
C LEU A 168 -2.95 10.24 -6.73
N GLU A 169 -3.03 11.51 -7.13
CA GLU A 169 -3.32 11.92 -8.51
C GLU A 169 -2.22 11.51 -9.51
N ALA A 170 -1.01 11.20 -9.01
CA ALA A 170 0.12 10.76 -9.82
C ALA A 170 0.16 9.24 -10.07
N PHE A 171 -0.96 8.54 -9.86
CA PHE A 171 -1.12 7.11 -10.13
C PHE A 171 -2.14 6.86 -11.25
N PRO A 172 -1.78 7.12 -12.52
CA PRO A 172 -2.67 6.86 -13.64
C PRO A 172 -2.89 5.34 -13.84
N ALA A 173 -4.01 4.99 -14.48
CA ALA A 173 -4.44 3.61 -14.67
C ALA A 173 -3.41 2.71 -15.37
N ASP A 174 -2.68 3.23 -16.33
CA ASP A 174 -1.62 2.49 -17.02
C ASP A 174 -0.47 2.11 -16.08
N GLN A 175 -0.13 2.97 -15.14
CA GLN A 175 0.90 2.67 -14.15
C GLN A 175 0.40 1.65 -13.12
N CYS A 176 -0.87 1.74 -12.67
CA CYS A 176 -1.45 0.73 -11.80
C CYS A 176 -1.42 -0.65 -12.47
N ARG A 177 -1.81 -0.74 -13.74
CA ARG A 177 -1.68 -1.97 -14.54
C ARG A 177 -0.24 -2.48 -14.61
N ASN A 178 0.74 -1.58 -14.75
CA ASN A 178 2.15 -1.99 -14.78
C ASN A 178 2.61 -2.58 -13.45
N PHE A 179 2.13 -2.10 -12.29
CA PHE A 179 2.41 -2.72 -11.00
C PHE A 179 1.84 -4.15 -10.93
N PHE A 180 0.60 -4.35 -11.39
CA PHE A 180 -0.01 -5.68 -11.47
C PHE A 180 0.80 -6.62 -12.37
N LYS A 181 1.13 -6.17 -13.57
CA LYS A 181 1.95 -6.94 -14.51
C LYS A 181 3.31 -7.33 -13.93
N HIS A 182 3.98 -6.40 -13.25
CA HIS A 182 5.28 -6.67 -12.63
C HIS A 182 5.18 -7.70 -11.50
N ALA A 183 4.09 -7.69 -10.75
CA ALA A 183 3.82 -8.68 -9.70
C ALA A 183 3.24 -10.01 -10.25
N GLY A 184 3.03 -10.13 -11.57
CA GLY A 184 2.62 -11.36 -12.24
C GLY A 184 1.11 -11.54 -12.42
N TYR A 185 0.30 -10.47 -12.29
CA TYR A 185 -1.15 -10.46 -12.51
C TYR A 185 -1.49 -9.79 -13.85
N ALA A 186 -1.17 -10.44 -14.96
CA ALA A 186 -1.49 -9.93 -16.31
C ALA A 186 -1.54 -11.08 -17.31
#